data_7106e2073aa7dbc4acd059a26d67755c
#
_entry.id   7106e2073aa7dbc4acd059a26d67755c
#
_cell.length_a   1.000
_cell.length_b   1.000
_cell.length_c   1.000
_cell.angle_alpha   90.00
_cell.angle_beta   90.00
_cell.angle_gamma   90.00
#
_symmetry.space_group_name_H-M   'P 1'
#
loop_
_entity.id
_entity.type
_entity.pdbx_description
1 polymer ?
#
loop_
_entity_poly.entity_id
_entity_poly.type
_entity_poly.pdbx_seq_one_letter_code
_entity_poly.pdbx_strand_id
1 'polypeptide(L)'
;MKLTRIAEILKMEGDGRDITVKGWVRTKRGNKNVAFIALNDGSCVSNIQVVVDFANIDEAELKSVTTGACLRVDGKLVASLGAGQGVEVQASKIEVYGTADPETYPLQKKGHTLEFLRDIAYLRPRTNTFGAVLRIRHAMAYAIHKYFNDKGFYYLHTPLITASDCEGAGAMFNVSTLDMNNPPRTEDGAVDYSQDFFGKPCSLTVSGQLEGELGALALGQIYTFGPTFRAENSNTPRHLAEFWMIEPEMAFYELQDDMDLAEDFLKYLIRYALENCREDLEFMNKMWDKGLLERLQFVLDNDFVRLNYTEGIEILKASGKKFEFPCEWGCDLQSEHERYLVEEHFKRPVILINYPKEIKAFYMKQNEDGKTVRAMDVLFPQIGEIIGGSEREADFGKLCARVDELGMSRKELWWYLDTRRWGSAPHSGFGLGFERLLLFVTGMGNIRDVIPFPRTPKNAEF
;
A
#
# COMPACT_ATOMS: atom_id res chain seq x y z
N MET A 1 21.28 27.80 -2.04
CA MET A 1 22.14 26.66 -2.40
C MET A 1 21.30 25.39 -2.20
N LYS A 2 21.19 24.51 -3.21
CA LYS A 2 20.44 23.25 -3.07
C LYS A 2 21.24 22.33 -2.14
N LEU A 3 20.62 21.84 -1.06
CA LEU A 3 21.25 20.87 -0.16
C LEU A 3 21.45 19.53 -0.91
N THR A 4 22.67 19.03 -0.94
CA THR A 4 22.97 17.70 -1.51
C THR A 4 22.62 16.63 -0.49
N ARG A 5 21.83 15.64 -0.90
CA ARG A 5 21.40 14.55 -0.02
C ARG A 5 22.52 13.54 0.22
N ILE A 6 22.51 12.88 1.37
CA ILE A 6 23.50 11.86 1.72
C ILE A 6 23.55 10.74 0.66
N ALA A 7 22.41 10.32 0.13
CA ALA A 7 22.35 9.36 -0.98
C ALA A 7 23.11 9.80 -2.24
N GLU A 8 23.21 11.09 -2.51
CA GLU A 8 23.96 11.66 -3.63
C GLU A 8 25.45 11.75 -3.26
N ILE A 9 25.76 12.18 -2.04
CA ILE A 9 27.13 12.34 -1.54
C ILE A 9 27.89 11.00 -1.50
N LEU A 10 27.22 9.92 -1.09
CA LEU A 10 27.81 8.58 -1.05
C LEU A 10 28.23 8.04 -2.41
N LYS A 11 27.78 8.64 -3.50
CA LYS A 11 28.15 8.29 -4.89
C LYS A 11 29.25 9.20 -5.46
N MET A 12 29.69 10.22 -4.71
CA MET A 12 30.73 11.14 -5.15
C MET A 12 32.13 10.57 -4.90
N GLU A 13 33.12 11.15 -5.55
CA GLU A 13 34.52 10.88 -5.25
C GLU A 13 34.99 11.71 -4.05
N GLY A 14 35.81 11.12 -3.19
CA GLY A 14 36.43 11.78 -2.05
C GLY A 14 37.68 12.57 -2.47
N ASP A 15 37.47 13.68 -3.17
CA ASP A 15 38.51 14.52 -3.79
C ASP A 15 38.96 15.73 -2.93
N GLY A 16 38.51 15.80 -1.68
CA GLY A 16 38.84 16.88 -0.75
C GLY A 16 38.01 18.15 -0.91
N ARG A 17 36.94 18.13 -1.72
CA ARG A 17 36.03 19.27 -1.88
C ARG A 17 35.32 19.63 -0.59
N ASP A 18 35.00 20.91 -0.44
CA ASP A 18 34.19 21.38 0.68
C ASP A 18 32.74 20.91 0.51
N ILE A 19 32.15 20.41 1.60
CA ILE A 19 30.80 19.89 1.62
C ILE A 19 30.09 20.24 2.92
N THR A 20 28.77 20.40 2.82
CA THR A 20 27.88 20.53 3.99
C THR A 20 26.92 19.34 3.98
N VAL A 21 26.85 18.62 5.10
CA VAL A 21 25.88 17.53 5.34
C VAL A 21 24.98 17.89 6.51
N LYS A 22 23.70 17.50 6.42
CA LYS A 22 22.72 17.69 7.50
C LYS A 22 22.00 16.36 7.73
N GLY A 23 21.64 16.09 8.99
CA GLY A 23 20.91 14.87 9.30
C GLY A 23 20.87 14.57 10.79
N TRP A 24 20.38 13.39 11.10
CA TRP A 24 20.25 12.89 12.46
C TRP A 24 21.33 11.87 12.77
N VAL A 25 21.90 11.98 13.98
CA VAL A 25 22.92 11.07 14.50
C VAL A 25 22.30 9.69 14.72
N ARG A 26 22.86 8.69 14.06
CA ARG A 26 22.52 7.27 14.29
C ARG A 26 23.39 6.67 15.38
N THR A 27 24.68 6.91 15.32
CA THR A 27 25.64 6.48 16.34
C THR A 27 26.78 7.47 16.44
N LYS A 28 27.35 7.60 17.64
CA LYS A 28 28.64 8.25 17.90
C LYS A 28 29.54 7.27 18.61
N ARG A 29 30.79 7.16 18.17
CA ARG A 29 31.86 6.39 18.79
C ARG A 29 33.17 7.17 18.66
N GLY A 30 34.14 6.87 19.45
CA GLY A 30 35.43 7.55 19.35
C GLY A 30 36.44 7.07 20.37
N ASN A 31 37.60 7.71 20.37
CA ASN A 31 38.68 7.55 21.33
C ASN A 31 39.15 8.94 21.79
N LYS A 32 40.32 9.03 22.42
CA LYS A 32 40.89 10.29 22.96
C LYS A 32 41.22 11.35 21.91
N ASN A 33 41.33 10.98 20.64
CA ASN A 33 41.82 11.87 19.58
C ASN A 33 40.79 12.14 18.52
N VAL A 34 39.78 11.23 18.31
CA VAL A 34 38.84 11.30 17.20
C VAL A 34 37.49 10.75 17.56
N ALA A 35 36.43 11.40 17.06
CA ALA A 35 35.09 10.86 17.08
C ALA A 35 34.60 10.53 15.67
N PHE A 36 33.80 9.47 15.57
CA PHE A 36 33.11 9.01 14.37
C PHE A 36 31.61 9.11 14.60
N ILE A 37 30.94 9.89 13.78
CA ILE A 37 29.48 10.11 13.84
C ILE A 37 28.88 9.52 12.58
N ALA A 38 27.96 8.57 12.72
CA ALA A 38 27.14 8.09 11.62
C ALA A 38 25.93 9.03 11.49
N LEU A 39 25.83 9.76 10.37
CA LEU A 39 24.80 10.74 10.11
C LEU A 39 23.89 10.25 8.96
N ASN A 40 22.58 10.43 9.11
CA ASN A 40 21.59 10.02 8.11
C ASN A 40 20.52 11.12 7.95
N ASP A 41 20.17 11.44 6.71
CA ASP A 41 19.16 12.46 6.36
C ASP A 41 17.83 11.86 5.87
N GLY A 42 17.69 10.53 5.94
CA GLY A 42 16.52 9.79 5.47
C GLY A 42 16.51 9.46 3.97
N SER A 43 17.48 9.95 3.20
CA SER A 43 17.49 9.77 1.74
C SER A 43 17.90 8.36 1.28
N CYS A 44 18.55 7.56 2.15
CA CYS A 44 18.97 6.17 1.90
C CYS A 44 19.10 5.39 3.21
N VAL A 45 19.31 4.07 3.11
CA VAL A 45 19.58 3.21 4.28
C VAL A 45 20.96 3.48 4.88
N SER A 46 21.93 3.74 4.02
CA SER A 46 23.34 3.97 4.40
C SER A 46 23.53 5.32 5.10
N ASN A 47 24.53 5.39 5.98
CA ASN A 47 24.91 6.62 6.67
C ASN A 47 26.18 7.19 6.06
N ILE A 48 26.34 8.51 6.10
CA ILE A 48 27.66 9.13 5.90
C ILE A 48 28.43 9.13 7.22
N GLN A 49 29.69 8.70 7.21
CA GLN A 49 30.57 8.86 8.36
C GLN A 49 31.13 10.27 8.40
N VAL A 50 30.99 10.92 9.55
CA VAL A 50 31.65 12.16 9.87
C VAL A 50 32.79 11.87 10.84
N VAL A 51 33.98 12.28 10.48
CA VAL A 51 35.21 12.15 11.30
C VAL A 51 35.52 13.49 11.93
N VAL A 52 35.59 13.52 13.24
CA VAL A 52 35.91 14.73 14.03
C VAL A 52 37.25 14.53 14.72
N ASP A 53 38.24 15.30 14.29
CA ASP A 53 39.57 15.32 14.90
C ASP A 53 39.55 16.37 16.04
N PHE A 54 39.88 15.93 17.26
CA PHE A 54 39.90 16.79 18.45
C PHE A 54 41.07 17.77 18.47
N ALA A 55 42.01 17.65 17.52
CA ALA A 55 42.98 18.74 17.29
C ALA A 55 42.36 19.99 16.66
N ASN A 56 41.18 19.83 15.97
CA ASN A 56 40.55 20.91 15.22
C ASN A 56 39.21 21.34 15.83
N ILE A 57 38.51 20.47 16.55
CA ILE A 57 37.19 20.74 17.17
C ILE A 57 37.25 20.28 18.62
N ASP A 58 36.88 21.13 19.56
CA ASP A 58 36.90 20.82 20.98
C ASP A 58 35.88 19.67 21.27
N GLU A 59 36.35 18.66 22.03
CA GLU A 59 35.50 17.56 22.49
C GLU A 59 34.26 18.04 23.24
N ALA A 60 34.35 19.21 23.92
CA ALA A 60 33.24 19.82 24.63
C ALA A 60 32.06 20.18 23.70
N GLU A 61 32.32 20.53 22.43
CA GLU A 61 31.27 20.81 21.43
C GLU A 61 30.44 19.57 21.09
N LEU A 62 30.99 18.36 21.31
CA LEU A 62 30.32 17.11 21.03
C LEU A 62 29.47 16.57 22.20
N LYS A 63 29.36 17.25 23.32
CA LYS A 63 28.56 16.80 24.48
C LYS A 63 27.08 16.65 24.14
N SER A 64 26.54 17.55 23.30
CA SER A 64 25.16 17.52 22.83
C SER A 64 24.93 16.68 21.57
N VAL A 65 26.00 16.11 20.99
CA VAL A 65 25.94 15.21 19.84
C VAL A 65 25.65 13.79 20.32
N THR A 66 24.40 13.51 20.59
CA THR A 66 23.88 12.22 21.06
C THR A 66 23.08 11.50 19.95
N THR A 67 22.79 10.22 20.12
CA THR A 67 21.89 9.50 19.21
C THR A 67 20.54 10.23 19.10
N GLY A 68 20.10 10.51 17.87
CA GLY A 68 18.87 11.26 17.60
C GLY A 68 19.05 12.76 17.47
N ALA A 69 20.18 13.35 17.89
CA ALA A 69 20.45 14.77 17.69
C ALA A 69 20.51 15.12 16.19
N CYS A 70 20.05 16.30 15.84
CA CYS A 70 20.09 16.84 14.47
C CYS A 70 21.26 17.78 14.30
N LEU A 71 22.08 17.55 13.26
CA LEU A 71 23.33 18.28 13.02
C LEU A 71 23.38 18.88 11.62
N ARG A 72 24.14 19.98 11.52
CA ARG A 72 24.83 20.42 10.31
C ARG A 72 26.33 20.22 10.52
N VAL A 73 26.99 19.66 9.53
CA VAL A 73 28.45 19.47 9.52
C VAL A 73 29.00 20.08 8.24
N ASP A 74 29.91 21.02 8.38
CA ASP A 74 30.72 21.53 7.28
C ASP A 74 32.10 20.86 7.34
N GLY A 75 32.66 20.47 6.21
CA GLY A 75 33.92 19.75 6.16
C GLY A 75 34.36 19.40 4.74
N LYS A 76 35.34 18.50 4.64
CA LYS A 76 35.87 18.00 3.38
C LYS A 76 35.42 16.57 3.11
N LEU A 77 34.96 16.32 1.90
CA LEU A 77 34.64 14.97 1.43
C LEU A 77 35.93 14.28 0.99
N VAL A 78 36.29 13.21 1.66
CA VAL A 78 37.51 12.44 1.39
C VAL A 78 37.20 10.96 1.17
N ALA A 79 38.12 10.26 0.49
CA ALA A 79 38.06 8.81 0.41
C ALA A 79 38.15 8.22 1.82
N SER A 80 37.26 7.29 2.17
CA SER A 80 37.26 6.66 3.48
C SER A 80 38.39 5.62 3.60
N LEU A 81 39.04 5.64 4.73
CA LEU A 81 39.99 4.61 5.12
C LEU A 81 39.31 3.40 5.79
N GLY A 82 38.02 3.53 6.12
CA GLY A 82 37.23 2.49 6.77
C GLY A 82 36.68 1.46 5.80
N ALA A 83 36.59 0.22 6.20
CA ALA A 83 35.93 -0.81 5.42
C ALA A 83 34.41 -0.57 5.32
N GLY A 84 33.84 -0.79 4.13
CA GLY A 84 32.39 -0.75 3.90
C GLY A 84 31.80 0.61 3.53
N GLN A 85 32.63 1.64 3.31
CA GLN A 85 32.19 2.96 2.81
C GLN A 85 33.24 3.55 1.86
N GLY A 86 32.78 4.21 0.79
CA GLY A 86 33.66 4.81 -0.21
C GLY A 86 34.20 6.18 0.22
N VAL A 87 33.39 6.98 0.90
CA VAL A 87 33.72 8.36 1.28
C VAL A 87 33.30 8.65 2.72
N GLU A 88 33.94 9.65 3.31
CA GLU A 88 33.61 10.19 4.63
C GLU A 88 33.80 11.71 4.65
N VAL A 89 33.24 12.40 5.63
CA VAL A 89 33.38 13.84 5.83
C VAL A 89 34.34 14.12 6.98
N GLN A 90 35.47 14.74 6.69
CA GLN A 90 36.34 15.31 7.71
C GLN A 90 35.78 16.66 8.16
N ALA A 91 35.21 16.68 9.38
CA ALA A 91 34.51 17.84 9.90
C ALA A 91 35.48 19.00 10.19
N SER A 92 35.11 20.22 9.74
CA SER A 92 35.76 21.45 10.14
C SER A 92 34.88 22.28 11.09
N LYS A 93 33.55 22.06 11.05
CA LYS A 93 32.57 22.73 11.91
C LYS A 93 31.34 21.84 12.13
N ILE A 94 30.83 21.84 13.35
CA ILE A 94 29.58 21.17 13.71
C ILE A 94 28.64 22.20 14.35
N GLU A 95 27.40 22.20 13.89
CA GLU A 95 26.32 22.98 14.45
C GLU A 95 25.18 22.03 14.84
N VAL A 96 24.75 22.04 16.09
CA VAL A 96 23.64 21.24 16.59
C VAL A 96 22.35 22.03 16.42
N TYR A 97 21.45 21.55 15.54
CA TYR A 97 20.14 22.13 15.32
C TYR A 97 19.13 21.73 16.39
N GLY A 98 19.24 20.53 16.90
CA GLY A 98 18.36 20.00 17.94
C GLY A 98 19.05 18.87 18.71
N THR A 99 18.94 18.92 20.01
CA THR A 99 19.47 17.88 20.91
C THR A 99 18.49 16.75 21.08
N ALA A 100 18.98 15.58 21.47
CA ALA A 100 18.17 14.46 21.95
C ALA A 100 18.74 14.00 23.28
N ASP A 101 17.91 13.96 24.32
CA ASP A 101 18.31 13.47 25.62
C ASP A 101 18.61 11.96 25.54
N PRO A 102 19.84 11.51 25.83
CA PRO A 102 20.21 10.12 25.72
C PRO A 102 19.47 9.18 26.68
N GLU A 103 18.90 9.70 27.77
CA GLU A 103 18.17 8.89 28.73
C GLU A 103 16.71 8.64 28.31
N THR A 104 16.10 9.59 27.64
CA THR A 104 14.67 9.56 27.29
C THR A 104 14.39 9.30 25.81
N TYR A 105 15.39 9.47 24.91
CA TYR A 105 15.20 9.21 23.49
C TYR A 105 14.86 7.72 23.22
N PRO A 106 13.67 7.40 22.66
CA PRO A 106 13.18 6.01 22.66
C PRO A 106 13.92 5.11 21.66
N LEU A 107 14.48 5.67 20.57
CA LEU A 107 15.21 4.90 19.55
C LEU A 107 16.69 4.74 19.91
N GLN A 108 16.93 3.96 20.96
CA GLN A 108 18.28 3.64 21.44
C GLN A 108 19.04 2.73 20.47
N LYS A 109 20.37 2.63 20.63
CA LYS A 109 21.25 1.72 19.86
C LYS A 109 21.01 0.25 20.24
N LYS A 110 19.82 -0.26 20.01
CA LYS A 110 19.41 -1.66 20.22
C LYS A 110 18.34 -2.04 19.20
N GLY A 111 18.08 -3.34 19.06
CA GLY A 111 16.92 -3.79 18.27
C GLY A 111 15.62 -3.38 18.95
N HIS A 112 14.65 -2.95 18.16
CA HIS A 112 13.29 -2.64 18.61
C HIS A 112 12.32 -3.58 17.93
N THR A 113 11.29 -4.05 18.68
CA THR A 113 10.21 -4.85 18.10
C THR A 113 9.30 -3.96 17.23
N LEU A 114 8.61 -4.57 16.28
CA LEU A 114 7.65 -3.83 15.44
C LEU A 114 6.48 -3.31 16.27
N GLU A 115 6.05 -4.05 17.31
CA GLU A 115 5.02 -3.63 18.25
C GLU A 115 5.41 -2.32 18.93
N PHE A 116 6.58 -2.26 19.54
CA PHE A 116 7.10 -1.04 20.16
C PHE A 116 7.17 0.13 19.15
N LEU A 117 7.60 -0.13 17.91
CA LEU A 117 7.69 0.90 16.87
C LEU A 117 6.31 1.39 16.40
N ARG A 118 5.25 0.59 16.55
CA ARG A 118 3.87 1.05 16.31
C ARG A 118 3.39 2.00 17.40
N ASP A 119 3.78 1.77 18.66
CA ASP A 119 3.43 2.65 19.80
C ASP A 119 4.09 4.04 19.66
N ILE A 120 5.23 4.12 18.96
CA ILE A 120 5.94 5.37 18.67
C ILE A 120 5.96 5.67 17.16
N ALA A 121 4.82 5.48 16.47
CA ALA A 121 4.75 5.59 15.01
C ALA A 121 5.28 6.93 14.48
N TYR A 122 5.17 8.02 15.24
CA TYR A 122 5.71 9.34 14.92
C TYR A 122 7.26 9.41 14.84
N LEU A 123 7.98 8.45 15.45
CA LEU A 123 9.46 8.37 15.40
C LEU A 123 9.95 7.21 14.54
N ARG A 124 9.15 6.18 14.28
CA ARG A 124 9.58 4.98 13.55
C ARG A 124 10.16 5.25 12.15
N PRO A 125 9.79 6.35 11.42
CA PRO A 125 10.44 6.69 10.15
C PRO A 125 11.95 6.96 10.28
N ARG A 126 12.45 7.26 11.48
CA ARG A 126 13.89 7.40 11.74
C ARG A 126 14.64 6.07 11.81
N THR A 127 13.96 4.94 11.81
CA THR A 127 14.61 3.61 11.73
C THR A 127 14.95 3.25 10.29
N ASN A 128 15.93 2.38 10.08
CA ASN A 128 16.30 1.92 8.74
C ASN A 128 15.14 1.17 8.08
N THR A 129 14.44 0.31 8.83
CA THR A 129 13.30 -0.47 8.33
C THR A 129 12.18 0.44 7.81
N PHE A 130 11.69 1.36 8.64
CA PHE A 130 10.59 2.23 8.22
C PHE A 130 11.03 3.30 7.22
N GLY A 131 12.29 3.74 7.28
CA GLY A 131 12.88 4.57 6.23
C GLY A 131 12.85 3.87 4.86
N ALA A 132 13.27 2.60 4.80
CA ALA A 132 13.23 1.79 3.58
C ALA A 132 11.78 1.58 3.09
N VAL A 133 10.88 1.14 3.98
CA VAL A 133 9.45 0.93 3.65
C VAL A 133 8.82 2.21 3.08
N LEU A 134 9.06 3.37 3.69
CA LEU A 134 8.47 4.64 3.23
C LEU A 134 9.06 5.13 1.91
N ARG A 135 10.36 4.89 1.64
CA ARG A 135 10.95 5.20 0.34
C ARG A 135 10.40 4.28 -0.76
N ILE A 136 10.26 2.97 -0.47
CA ILE A 136 9.60 2.04 -1.39
C ILE A 136 8.14 2.46 -1.62
N ARG A 137 7.39 2.80 -0.57
CA ARG A 137 6.00 3.31 -0.68
C ARG A 137 5.91 4.53 -1.59
N HIS A 138 6.80 5.50 -1.41
CA HIS A 138 6.88 6.68 -2.29
C HIS A 138 7.14 6.29 -3.74
N ALA A 139 8.13 5.43 -3.99
CA ALA A 139 8.49 5.00 -5.34
C ALA A 139 7.33 4.24 -6.01
N MET A 140 6.64 3.37 -5.28
CA MET A 140 5.48 2.63 -5.80
C MET A 140 4.30 3.55 -6.12
N ALA A 141 4.00 4.55 -5.28
CA ALA A 141 2.96 5.53 -5.56
C ALA A 141 3.24 6.31 -6.86
N TYR A 142 4.48 6.75 -7.05
CA TYR A 142 4.88 7.40 -8.29
C TYR A 142 4.80 6.45 -9.49
N ALA A 143 5.26 5.21 -9.35
CA ALA A 143 5.22 4.22 -10.41
C ALA A 143 3.79 3.92 -10.89
N ILE A 144 2.82 3.87 -9.98
CA ILE A 144 1.39 3.70 -10.28
C ILE A 144 0.91 4.85 -11.16
N HIS A 145 1.11 6.09 -10.73
CA HIS A 145 0.71 7.26 -11.52
C HIS A 145 1.41 7.30 -12.89
N LYS A 146 2.70 6.96 -12.92
CA LYS A 146 3.46 6.93 -14.16
C LYS A 146 2.93 5.87 -15.13
N TYR A 147 2.66 4.66 -14.67
CA TYR A 147 2.13 3.57 -15.49
C TYR A 147 0.82 3.96 -16.17
N PHE A 148 -0.15 4.42 -15.41
CA PHE A 148 -1.45 4.78 -15.96
C PHE A 148 -1.38 6.02 -16.86
N ASN A 149 -0.60 7.04 -16.47
CA ASN A 149 -0.39 8.22 -17.31
C ASN A 149 0.25 7.85 -18.67
N ASP A 150 1.28 7.02 -18.68
CA ASP A 150 1.99 6.62 -19.90
C ASP A 150 1.10 5.77 -20.83
N LYS A 151 0.08 5.08 -20.27
CA LYS A 151 -0.94 4.34 -21.04
C LYS A 151 -2.16 5.19 -21.43
N GLY A 152 -2.18 6.47 -21.09
CA GLY A 152 -3.24 7.40 -21.49
C GLY A 152 -4.48 7.38 -20.59
N PHE A 153 -4.41 6.78 -19.40
CA PHE A 153 -5.47 6.82 -18.42
C PHE A 153 -5.56 8.18 -17.75
N TYR A 154 -6.77 8.59 -17.41
CA TYR A 154 -7.02 9.79 -16.61
C TYR A 154 -7.14 9.44 -15.14
N TYR A 155 -6.41 10.17 -14.28
CA TYR A 155 -6.62 10.10 -12.83
C TYR A 155 -7.92 10.78 -12.45
N LEU A 156 -8.84 10.06 -11.84
CA LEU A 156 -10.13 10.57 -11.39
C LEU A 156 -10.19 10.62 -9.86
N HIS A 157 -10.45 11.79 -9.32
CA HIS A 157 -10.72 11.97 -7.91
C HIS A 157 -12.19 11.66 -7.63
N THR A 158 -12.47 10.58 -6.92
CA THR A 158 -13.82 10.20 -6.47
C THR A 158 -14.09 10.69 -5.05
N PRO A 159 -15.35 10.96 -4.68
CA PRO A 159 -15.70 11.45 -3.34
C PRO A 159 -15.33 10.43 -2.24
N LEU A 160 -14.80 10.94 -1.12
CA LEU A 160 -14.56 10.13 0.08
C LEU A 160 -15.80 10.01 0.96
N ILE A 161 -16.72 10.98 0.86
CA ILE A 161 -18.03 10.96 1.56
C ILE A 161 -19.08 10.55 0.55
N THR A 162 -19.78 9.47 0.82
CA THR A 162 -20.79 8.92 -0.08
C THR A 162 -22.08 8.58 0.66
N ALA A 163 -23.20 8.61 -0.06
CA ALA A 163 -24.48 8.09 0.41
C ALA A 163 -24.81 6.70 -0.19
N SER A 164 -23.87 6.09 -0.91
CA SER A 164 -24.07 4.80 -1.59
C SER A 164 -23.05 3.77 -1.06
N ASP A 165 -23.51 2.54 -0.84
CA ASP A 165 -22.63 1.41 -0.50
C ASP A 165 -22.26 0.66 -1.78
N CYS A 166 -20.98 0.73 -2.17
CA CYS A 166 -20.45 0.07 -3.37
C CYS A 166 -20.46 -1.45 -3.25
N GLU A 167 -20.23 -1.99 -2.07
CA GLU A 167 -20.12 -3.44 -1.84
C GLU A 167 -21.46 -4.07 -1.38
N GLY A 168 -22.42 -3.24 -0.95
CA GLY A 168 -23.76 -3.66 -0.55
C GLY A 168 -23.85 -4.38 0.80
N ALA A 169 -22.75 -4.49 1.53
CA ALA A 169 -22.67 -5.16 2.84
C ALA A 169 -21.52 -4.61 3.72
N GLY A 170 -20.88 -3.52 3.32
CA GLY A 170 -19.70 -2.97 3.99
C GLY A 170 -20.06 -2.34 5.32
N ALA A 171 -19.29 -2.66 6.37
CA ALA A 171 -19.30 -1.87 7.59
C ALA A 171 -18.65 -0.51 7.29
N MET A 172 -19.47 0.54 7.15
CA MET A 172 -19.03 1.89 6.80
C MET A 172 -18.94 2.77 8.04
N PHE A 173 -17.97 3.69 8.06
CA PHE A 173 -17.93 4.77 9.05
C PHE A 173 -18.95 5.84 8.71
N ASN A 174 -19.87 6.14 9.60
CA ASN A 174 -20.84 7.21 9.41
C ASN A 174 -20.18 8.59 9.50
N VAL A 175 -20.58 9.50 8.61
CA VAL A 175 -20.20 10.91 8.60
C VAL A 175 -21.45 11.74 8.92
N SER A 176 -21.42 12.42 10.06
CA SER A 176 -22.55 13.22 10.53
C SER A 176 -22.05 14.44 11.31
N THR A 177 -22.81 15.54 11.25
CA THR A 177 -22.62 16.75 12.07
C THR A 177 -23.67 16.87 13.17
N LEU A 178 -24.56 15.89 13.31
CA LEU A 178 -25.57 15.87 14.36
C LEU A 178 -24.94 15.67 15.73
N ASP A 179 -25.55 16.25 16.76
CA ASP A 179 -25.14 15.98 18.15
C ASP A 179 -25.46 14.53 18.52
N MET A 180 -24.43 13.72 18.71
CA MET A 180 -24.54 12.31 19.07
C MET A 180 -25.24 12.08 20.42
N ASN A 181 -25.25 13.06 21.32
CA ASN A 181 -25.91 12.94 22.63
C ASN A 181 -27.42 13.21 22.53
N ASN A 182 -27.85 14.05 21.56
CA ASN A 182 -29.24 14.42 21.38
C ASN A 182 -29.55 14.64 19.89
N PRO A 183 -29.51 13.58 19.06
CA PRO A 183 -29.82 13.74 17.64
C PRO A 183 -31.29 14.05 17.43
N PRO A 184 -31.66 14.89 16.44
CA PRO A 184 -33.00 15.09 16.06
C PRO A 184 -33.65 13.77 15.63
N ARG A 185 -34.96 13.62 15.92
CA ARG A 185 -35.68 12.36 15.63
C ARG A 185 -36.95 12.61 14.83
N THR A 186 -37.24 11.64 13.98
CA THR A 186 -38.53 11.55 13.27
C THR A 186 -39.66 11.10 14.20
N GLU A 187 -40.90 11.15 13.75
CA GLU A 187 -42.08 10.77 14.55
C GLU A 187 -42.05 9.31 15.03
N ASP A 188 -41.40 8.42 14.25
CA ASP A 188 -41.20 7.00 14.59
C ASP A 188 -39.98 6.75 15.48
N GLY A 189 -39.25 7.81 15.89
CA GLY A 189 -38.13 7.76 16.81
C GLY A 189 -36.77 7.47 16.15
N ALA A 190 -36.68 7.32 14.83
CA ALA A 190 -35.44 7.19 14.11
C ALA A 190 -34.64 8.53 14.09
N VAL A 191 -33.35 8.49 13.78
CA VAL A 191 -32.56 9.72 13.60
C VAL A 191 -33.06 10.45 12.37
N ASP A 192 -33.37 11.74 12.50
CA ASP A 192 -33.78 12.60 11.40
C ASP A 192 -32.59 13.20 10.65
N TYR A 193 -32.06 12.44 9.71
CA TYR A 193 -30.92 12.86 8.86
C TYR A 193 -31.29 14.00 7.90
N SER A 194 -32.58 14.39 7.74
CA SER A 194 -32.91 15.57 6.93
C SER A 194 -32.36 16.86 7.53
N GLN A 195 -32.02 16.85 8.83
CA GLN A 195 -31.43 17.95 9.56
C GLN A 195 -29.87 17.84 9.62
N ASP A 196 -29.28 16.78 9.07
CA ASP A 196 -27.83 16.65 8.97
C ASP A 196 -27.27 17.47 7.80
N PHE A 197 -25.94 17.67 7.78
CA PHE A 197 -25.26 18.51 6.77
C PHE A 197 -25.64 18.19 5.32
N PHE A 198 -25.70 16.91 4.96
CA PHE A 198 -26.04 16.46 3.61
C PHE A 198 -27.54 16.16 3.42
N GLY A 199 -28.37 16.33 4.43
CA GLY A 199 -29.79 16.04 4.39
C GLY A 199 -30.17 14.56 4.21
N LYS A 200 -29.22 13.66 4.40
CA LYS A 200 -29.35 12.20 4.31
C LYS A 200 -28.17 11.50 4.98
N PRO A 201 -28.30 10.18 5.33
CA PRO A 201 -27.19 9.42 5.85
C PRO A 201 -26.00 9.41 4.86
N CYS A 202 -24.80 9.67 5.38
CA CYS A 202 -23.56 9.60 4.62
C CYS A 202 -22.50 8.82 5.38
N SER A 203 -21.56 8.26 4.65
CA SER A 203 -20.47 7.45 5.18
C SER A 203 -19.15 7.74 4.47
N LEU A 204 -18.04 7.29 5.06
CA LEU A 204 -16.77 7.22 4.34
C LEU A 204 -16.82 6.06 3.34
N THR A 205 -16.30 6.28 2.14
CA THR A 205 -16.37 5.32 1.04
C THR A 205 -15.53 4.06 1.31
N VAL A 206 -16.01 2.92 0.81
CA VAL A 206 -15.26 1.65 0.78
C VAL A 206 -14.54 1.43 -0.55
N SER A 207 -14.88 2.21 -1.61
CA SER A 207 -14.32 2.11 -2.96
C SER A 207 -14.72 3.32 -3.80
N GLY A 208 -13.87 3.74 -4.72
CA GLY A 208 -14.21 4.76 -5.73
C GLY A 208 -14.73 4.16 -7.04
N GLN A 209 -15.02 2.86 -7.09
CA GLN A 209 -15.37 2.14 -8.31
C GLN A 209 -16.63 2.68 -8.99
N LEU A 210 -17.74 2.86 -8.26
CA LEU A 210 -19.00 3.24 -8.88
C LEU A 210 -18.91 4.56 -9.63
N GLU A 211 -18.29 5.57 -9.02
CA GLU A 211 -18.01 6.85 -9.66
C GLU A 211 -16.93 6.73 -10.73
N GLY A 212 -15.96 5.82 -10.55
CA GLY A 212 -14.94 5.48 -11.54
C GLY A 212 -15.54 4.96 -12.83
N GLU A 213 -16.50 4.06 -12.77
CA GLU A 213 -17.22 3.54 -13.94
C GLU A 213 -17.91 4.65 -14.75
N LEU A 214 -18.48 5.67 -14.08
CA LEU A 214 -19.05 6.84 -14.76
C LEU A 214 -17.99 7.60 -15.56
N GLY A 215 -16.81 7.75 -14.95
CA GLY A 215 -15.66 8.37 -15.61
C GLY A 215 -15.19 7.56 -16.82
N ALA A 216 -15.10 6.24 -16.71
CA ALA A 216 -14.72 5.35 -17.81
C ALA A 216 -15.69 5.39 -18.97
N LEU A 217 -17.02 5.40 -18.70
CA LEU A 217 -18.06 5.48 -19.71
C LEU A 217 -18.12 6.86 -20.43
N ALA A 218 -17.29 7.82 -20.03
CA ALA A 218 -17.19 9.15 -20.65
C ALA A 218 -15.79 9.41 -21.22
N LEU A 219 -14.71 9.00 -20.52
CA LEU A 219 -13.31 9.29 -20.84
C LEU A 219 -12.58 8.09 -21.42
N GLY A 220 -13.19 6.91 -21.43
CA GLY A 220 -12.65 5.66 -21.96
C GLY A 220 -11.83 4.89 -20.92
N GLN A 221 -10.78 5.46 -20.37
CA GLN A 221 -9.89 4.81 -19.42
C GLN A 221 -9.54 5.76 -18.29
N ILE A 222 -9.87 5.37 -17.07
CA ILE A 222 -9.57 6.14 -15.85
C ILE A 222 -8.94 5.25 -14.78
N TYR A 223 -8.37 5.85 -13.77
CA TYR A 223 -8.05 5.15 -12.52
C TYR A 223 -8.28 6.07 -11.33
N THR A 224 -8.68 5.47 -10.21
CA THR A 224 -8.64 6.12 -8.91
C THR A 224 -7.36 5.72 -8.19
N PHE A 225 -6.86 6.56 -7.31
CA PHE A 225 -5.84 6.22 -6.34
C PHE A 225 -6.07 7.07 -5.09
N GLY A 226 -6.74 6.52 -4.12
CA GLY A 226 -7.19 7.27 -2.96
C GLY A 226 -7.50 6.41 -1.74
N PRO A 227 -7.71 7.05 -0.58
CA PRO A 227 -8.06 6.36 0.65
C PRO A 227 -9.47 5.76 0.57
N THR A 228 -9.59 4.58 1.16
CA THR A 228 -10.84 3.84 1.37
C THR A 228 -10.93 3.42 2.83
N PHE A 229 -12.15 3.17 3.32
CA PHE A 229 -12.42 2.99 4.73
C PHE A 229 -13.33 1.79 4.96
N ARG A 230 -12.99 0.94 5.94
CA ARG A 230 -13.82 -0.20 6.35
C ARG A 230 -13.90 -0.25 7.87
N ALA A 231 -15.10 -0.19 8.41
CA ALA A 231 -15.35 -0.21 9.86
C ALA A 231 -15.44 -1.63 10.44
N GLU A 232 -14.83 -2.59 9.78
CA GLU A 232 -14.80 -3.98 10.23
C GLU A 232 -13.99 -4.12 11.52
N ASN A 233 -14.56 -4.82 12.50
CA ASN A 233 -13.85 -5.13 13.75
C ASN A 233 -12.88 -6.31 13.55
N SER A 234 -11.96 -6.17 12.60
CA SER A 234 -10.95 -7.17 12.27
C SER A 234 -9.56 -6.74 12.72
N ASN A 235 -8.87 -7.61 13.45
CA ASN A 235 -7.56 -7.33 14.02
C ASN A 235 -6.47 -8.26 13.44
N THR A 236 -6.58 -8.63 12.17
CA THR A 236 -5.61 -9.49 11.50
C THR A 236 -4.40 -8.69 10.97
N PRO A 237 -3.30 -9.35 10.59
CA PRO A 237 -2.16 -8.70 9.93
C PRO A 237 -2.45 -8.11 8.55
N ARG A 238 -3.65 -8.33 7.99
CA ARG A 238 -4.03 -7.93 6.63
C ARG A 238 -5.16 -6.90 6.58
N HIS A 239 -5.68 -6.42 7.72
CA HIS A 239 -6.78 -5.47 7.80
C HIS A 239 -6.37 -4.15 8.43
N LEU A 240 -6.82 -3.07 7.82
CA LEU A 240 -6.77 -1.69 8.30
C LEU A 240 -8.16 -1.07 8.14
N ALA A 241 -8.50 -0.13 9.01
CA ALA A 241 -9.73 0.65 8.88
C ALA A 241 -9.63 1.76 7.81
N GLU A 242 -8.42 2.21 7.51
CA GLU A 242 -8.08 3.15 6.44
C GLU A 242 -6.90 2.60 5.65
N PHE A 243 -7.04 2.51 4.33
CA PHE A 243 -6.01 2.05 3.39
C PHE A 243 -6.23 2.71 2.02
N TRP A 244 -5.31 2.51 1.08
CA TRP A 244 -5.42 3.11 -0.24
C TRP A 244 -5.71 2.07 -1.31
N MET A 245 -6.64 2.41 -2.21
CA MET A 245 -6.97 1.56 -3.37
C MET A 245 -6.53 2.22 -4.67
N ILE A 246 -6.10 1.39 -5.61
CA ILE A 246 -5.90 1.74 -7.01
C ILE A 246 -6.97 1.00 -7.79
N GLU A 247 -7.84 1.73 -8.47
CA GLU A 247 -9.03 1.16 -9.12
C GLU A 247 -9.13 1.70 -10.55
N PRO A 248 -8.48 1.05 -11.54
CA PRO A 248 -8.69 1.37 -12.95
C PRO A 248 -10.04 0.85 -13.42
N GLU A 249 -10.72 1.64 -14.26
CA GLU A 249 -11.95 1.29 -14.94
C GLU A 249 -11.81 1.62 -16.43
N MET A 250 -12.13 0.67 -17.30
CA MET A 250 -11.87 0.77 -18.74
C MET A 250 -13.12 0.44 -19.56
N ALA A 251 -13.62 1.42 -20.31
CA ALA A 251 -14.62 1.18 -21.33
C ALA A 251 -14.04 0.37 -22.48
N PHE A 252 -14.87 -0.48 -23.09
CA PHE A 252 -14.56 -1.36 -24.21
C PHE A 252 -13.61 -2.51 -23.88
N TYR A 253 -13.32 -2.74 -22.60
CA TYR A 253 -12.54 -3.89 -22.13
C TYR A 253 -13.50 -4.99 -21.67
N GLU A 254 -13.19 -6.22 -22.07
CA GLU A 254 -13.81 -7.44 -21.55
C GLU A 254 -12.88 -8.06 -20.46
N LEU A 255 -13.32 -9.16 -19.82
CA LEU A 255 -12.56 -9.84 -18.76
C LEU A 255 -11.14 -10.21 -19.19
N GLN A 256 -10.93 -10.59 -20.49
CA GLN A 256 -9.62 -10.95 -21.00
C GLN A 256 -8.65 -9.76 -20.98
N ASP A 257 -9.12 -8.59 -21.43
CA ASP A 257 -8.33 -7.36 -21.47
C ASP A 257 -7.98 -6.89 -20.04
N ASP A 258 -8.90 -7.08 -19.10
CA ASP A 258 -8.73 -6.75 -17.69
C ASP A 258 -7.65 -7.61 -17.03
N MET A 259 -7.65 -8.94 -17.31
CA MET A 259 -6.59 -9.86 -16.88
C MET A 259 -5.22 -9.47 -17.45
N ASP A 260 -5.17 -9.13 -18.73
CA ASP A 260 -3.92 -8.73 -19.41
C ASP A 260 -3.34 -7.45 -18.81
N LEU A 261 -4.21 -6.46 -18.52
CA LEU A 261 -3.80 -5.21 -17.89
C LEU A 261 -3.31 -5.45 -16.45
N ALA A 262 -4.01 -6.27 -15.67
CA ALA A 262 -3.65 -6.57 -14.28
C ALA A 262 -2.26 -7.25 -14.22
N GLU A 263 -1.99 -8.23 -15.09
CA GLU A 263 -0.69 -8.89 -15.18
C GLU A 263 0.43 -7.92 -15.58
N ASP A 264 0.23 -7.13 -16.64
CA ASP A 264 1.21 -6.15 -17.11
C ASP A 264 1.50 -5.09 -16.04
N PHE A 265 0.46 -4.59 -15.36
CA PHE A 265 0.58 -3.60 -14.29
C PHE A 265 1.40 -4.12 -13.10
N LEU A 266 1.09 -5.31 -12.60
CA LEU A 266 1.82 -5.90 -11.48
C LEU A 266 3.28 -6.19 -11.85
N LYS A 267 3.54 -6.73 -13.02
CA LYS A 267 4.92 -6.94 -13.53
C LYS A 267 5.68 -5.62 -13.68
N TYR A 268 5.03 -4.57 -14.19
CA TYR A 268 5.63 -3.24 -14.27
C TYR A 268 6.03 -2.70 -12.89
N LEU A 269 5.14 -2.78 -11.89
CA LEU A 269 5.40 -2.28 -10.54
C LEU A 269 6.57 -3.02 -9.87
N ILE A 270 6.62 -4.34 -10.00
CA ILE A 270 7.70 -5.15 -9.43
C ILE A 270 9.03 -4.82 -10.10
N ARG A 271 9.05 -4.70 -11.44
CA ARG A 271 10.25 -4.29 -12.18
C ARG A 271 10.72 -2.91 -11.75
N TYR A 272 9.80 -1.96 -11.64
CA TYR A 272 10.10 -0.60 -11.17
C TYR A 272 10.73 -0.60 -9.77
N ALA A 273 10.21 -1.42 -8.84
CA ALA A 273 10.77 -1.57 -7.49
C ALA A 273 12.21 -2.09 -7.53
N LEU A 274 12.46 -3.16 -8.30
CA LEU A 274 13.81 -3.76 -8.43
C LEU A 274 14.84 -2.80 -9.03
N GLU A 275 14.41 -1.97 -9.99
CA GLU A 275 15.29 -1.00 -10.67
C GLU A 275 15.53 0.26 -9.83
N ASN A 276 14.53 0.75 -9.12
CA ASN A 276 14.58 2.07 -8.49
C ASN A 276 14.73 2.06 -6.96
N CYS A 277 14.49 0.90 -6.31
CA CYS A 277 14.57 0.75 -4.84
C CYS A 277 15.59 -0.29 -4.42
N ARG A 278 16.63 -0.56 -5.22
CA ARG A 278 17.54 -1.69 -5.05
C ARG A 278 18.16 -1.77 -3.66
N GLU A 279 18.74 -0.68 -3.16
CA GLU A 279 19.39 -0.62 -1.84
C GLU A 279 18.40 -0.94 -0.71
N ASP A 280 17.20 -0.36 -0.76
CA ASP A 280 16.15 -0.60 0.22
C ASP A 280 15.65 -2.05 0.17
N LEU A 281 15.45 -2.62 -1.03
CA LEU A 281 15.02 -4.01 -1.20
C LEU A 281 16.08 -5.00 -0.73
N GLU A 282 17.36 -4.76 -0.99
CA GLU A 282 18.46 -5.59 -0.48
C GLU A 282 18.53 -5.55 1.05
N PHE A 283 18.30 -4.38 1.64
CA PHE A 283 18.17 -4.24 3.09
C PHE A 283 16.98 -5.05 3.63
N MET A 284 15.79 -4.92 3.01
CA MET A 284 14.61 -5.65 3.42
C MET A 284 14.78 -7.16 3.26
N ASN A 285 15.38 -7.61 2.15
CA ASN A 285 15.71 -9.02 1.90
C ASN A 285 16.66 -9.59 2.97
N LYS A 286 17.64 -8.81 3.39
CA LYS A 286 18.61 -9.24 4.42
C LYS A 286 18.00 -9.30 5.81
N MET A 287 17.15 -8.34 6.16
CA MET A 287 16.71 -8.12 7.54
C MET A 287 15.38 -8.78 7.87
N TRP A 288 14.46 -8.87 6.89
CA TRP A 288 13.06 -9.24 7.14
C TRP A 288 12.63 -10.49 6.39
N ASP A 289 12.93 -10.58 5.10
CA ASP A 289 12.49 -11.70 4.27
C ASP A 289 13.60 -12.11 3.29
N LYS A 290 14.36 -13.14 3.66
CA LYS A 290 15.50 -13.62 2.87
C LYS A 290 15.17 -14.14 1.47
N GLY A 291 13.89 -14.43 1.20
CA GLY A 291 13.37 -14.85 -0.11
C GLY A 291 12.75 -13.73 -0.92
N LEU A 292 12.80 -12.48 -0.46
CA LEU A 292 12.09 -11.34 -1.08
C LEU A 292 12.49 -11.14 -2.54
N LEU A 293 13.77 -11.00 -2.82
CA LEU A 293 14.26 -10.73 -4.18
C LEU A 293 13.98 -11.88 -5.15
N GLU A 294 14.11 -13.13 -4.69
CA GLU A 294 13.76 -14.32 -5.48
C GLU A 294 12.27 -14.37 -5.80
N ARG A 295 11.43 -14.02 -4.83
CA ARG A 295 9.97 -14.00 -5.01
C ARG A 295 9.52 -12.89 -5.97
N LEU A 296 10.12 -11.70 -5.90
CA LEU A 296 9.85 -10.63 -6.85
C LEU A 296 10.25 -11.05 -8.27
N GLN A 297 11.43 -11.65 -8.43
CA GLN A 297 11.90 -12.15 -9.72
C GLN A 297 11.01 -13.29 -10.24
N PHE A 298 10.57 -14.19 -9.38
CA PHE A 298 9.65 -15.28 -9.74
C PHE A 298 8.37 -14.78 -10.41
N VAL A 299 7.78 -13.68 -9.94
CA VAL A 299 6.59 -13.10 -10.57
C VAL A 299 6.90 -12.53 -11.95
N LEU A 300 8.09 -11.92 -12.13
CA LEU A 300 8.49 -11.39 -13.45
C LEU A 300 8.76 -12.48 -14.48
N ASP A 301 9.33 -13.60 -14.06
CA ASP A 301 9.78 -14.68 -14.93
C ASP A 301 8.64 -15.62 -15.37
N ASN A 302 7.46 -15.51 -14.76
CA ASN A 302 6.34 -16.41 -15.03
C ASN A 302 5.14 -15.65 -15.58
N ASP A 303 4.49 -16.22 -16.59
CA ASP A 303 3.17 -15.81 -17.04
C ASP A 303 2.13 -16.28 -16.01
N PHE A 304 1.09 -15.49 -15.80
CA PHE A 304 0.05 -15.82 -14.84
C PHE A 304 -0.90 -16.87 -15.42
N VAL A 305 -1.13 -17.92 -14.65
CA VAL A 305 -2.08 -18.99 -15.03
C VAL A 305 -3.50 -18.44 -14.94
N ARG A 306 -4.32 -18.66 -15.97
CA ARG A 306 -5.74 -18.31 -15.99
C ARG A 306 -6.55 -19.56 -15.72
N LEU A 307 -7.25 -19.57 -14.59
CA LEU A 307 -7.91 -20.74 -14.03
C LEU A 307 -9.38 -20.42 -13.73
N ASN A 308 -10.29 -21.28 -14.20
CA ASN A 308 -11.69 -21.18 -13.79
C ASN A 308 -11.85 -21.61 -12.32
N TYR A 309 -12.72 -20.93 -11.57
CA TYR A 309 -13.04 -21.27 -10.19
C TYR A 309 -13.45 -22.75 -10.04
N THR A 310 -14.31 -23.26 -10.92
CA THR A 310 -14.75 -24.66 -10.89
C THR A 310 -13.57 -25.63 -10.99
N GLU A 311 -12.65 -25.40 -11.92
CA GLU A 311 -11.42 -26.17 -12.05
C GLU A 311 -10.53 -26.06 -10.80
N GLY A 312 -10.42 -24.84 -10.24
CA GLY A 312 -9.70 -24.58 -9.00
C GLY A 312 -10.21 -25.42 -7.84
N ILE A 313 -11.54 -25.51 -7.67
CA ILE A 313 -12.18 -26.36 -6.66
C ILE A 313 -11.86 -27.85 -6.91
N GLU A 314 -11.90 -28.32 -8.15
CA GLU A 314 -11.57 -29.71 -8.49
C GLU A 314 -10.10 -30.04 -8.15
N ILE A 315 -9.17 -29.15 -8.47
CA ILE A 315 -7.75 -29.28 -8.13
C ILE A 315 -7.56 -29.35 -6.61
N LEU A 316 -8.22 -28.46 -5.85
CA LEU A 316 -8.13 -28.44 -4.39
C LEU A 316 -8.68 -29.74 -3.78
N LYS A 317 -9.82 -30.24 -4.24
CA LYS A 317 -10.39 -31.53 -3.81
C LYS A 317 -9.50 -32.72 -4.15
N ALA A 318 -8.91 -32.72 -5.34
CA ALA A 318 -8.02 -33.79 -5.79
C ALA A 318 -6.63 -33.77 -5.11
N SER A 319 -6.28 -32.70 -4.41
CA SER A 319 -4.95 -32.51 -3.77
C SER A 319 -4.65 -33.52 -2.67
N GLY A 320 -5.68 -34.11 -2.05
CA GLY A 320 -5.56 -34.93 -0.86
C GLY A 320 -5.13 -34.19 0.40
N LYS A 321 -4.97 -32.85 0.32
CA LYS A 321 -4.58 -31.99 1.43
C LYS A 321 -5.78 -31.75 2.36
N LYS A 322 -5.55 -31.80 3.65
CA LYS A 322 -6.57 -31.46 4.63
C LYS A 322 -6.50 -29.95 4.90
N PHE A 323 -7.45 -29.21 4.35
CA PHE A 323 -7.62 -27.78 4.61
C PHE A 323 -8.38 -27.56 5.93
N GLU A 324 -8.15 -26.39 6.54
CA GLU A 324 -8.88 -25.97 7.75
C GLU A 324 -10.32 -25.60 7.42
N PHE A 325 -10.53 -24.94 6.27
CA PHE A 325 -11.82 -24.48 5.81
C PHE A 325 -12.40 -25.41 4.72
N PRO A 326 -13.75 -25.50 4.58
CA PRO A 326 -14.39 -26.27 3.54
C PRO A 326 -13.98 -25.84 2.14
N CYS A 327 -13.81 -26.79 1.24
CA CYS A 327 -13.50 -26.56 -0.17
C CYS A 327 -14.58 -27.20 -1.05
N GLU A 328 -15.76 -26.56 -1.07
CA GLU A 328 -16.89 -26.98 -1.91
C GLU A 328 -17.21 -25.91 -2.95
N TRP A 329 -17.83 -26.30 -4.06
CA TRP A 329 -18.28 -25.33 -5.06
C TRP A 329 -19.29 -24.36 -4.45
N GLY A 330 -19.07 -23.06 -4.64
CA GLY A 330 -19.88 -21.99 -4.04
C GLY A 330 -19.29 -21.42 -2.74
N CYS A 331 -18.21 -21.98 -2.19
CA CYS A 331 -17.54 -21.39 -1.04
C CYS A 331 -16.61 -20.25 -1.46
N ASP A 332 -16.44 -19.28 -0.58
CA ASP A 332 -15.40 -18.28 -0.71
C ASP A 332 -14.04 -18.90 -0.35
N LEU A 333 -13.06 -18.79 -1.27
CA LEU A 333 -11.73 -19.38 -1.05
C LEU A 333 -10.99 -18.62 0.04
N GLN A 334 -10.36 -19.39 0.93
CA GLN A 334 -9.53 -18.83 1.99
C GLN A 334 -8.05 -18.83 1.57
N SER A 335 -7.25 -18.03 2.24
CA SER A 335 -5.82 -17.88 1.91
C SER A 335 -5.05 -19.21 1.80
N GLU A 336 -5.46 -20.26 2.51
CA GLU A 336 -4.82 -21.57 2.40
C GLU A 336 -5.08 -22.24 1.04
N HIS A 337 -6.30 -22.06 0.50
CA HIS A 337 -6.69 -22.57 -0.82
C HIS A 337 -5.93 -21.84 -1.92
N GLU A 338 -5.93 -20.51 -1.87
CA GLU A 338 -5.24 -19.63 -2.82
C GLU A 338 -3.74 -19.93 -2.87
N ARG A 339 -3.12 -20.05 -1.70
CA ARG A 339 -1.69 -20.35 -1.59
C ARG A 339 -1.36 -21.73 -2.12
N TYR A 340 -2.21 -22.73 -1.89
CA TYR A 340 -2.01 -24.06 -2.46
C TYR A 340 -1.97 -24.01 -4.00
N LEU A 341 -2.93 -23.31 -4.63
CA LEU A 341 -2.96 -23.17 -6.08
C LEU A 341 -1.68 -22.51 -6.61
N VAL A 342 -1.23 -21.44 -5.99
CA VAL A 342 -0.07 -20.65 -6.43
C VAL A 342 1.26 -21.32 -6.11
N GLU A 343 1.45 -21.79 -4.86
CA GLU A 343 2.76 -22.19 -4.33
C GLU A 343 3.05 -23.68 -4.53
N GLU A 344 2.02 -24.55 -4.48
CA GLU A 344 2.20 -25.98 -4.52
C GLU A 344 1.80 -26.58 -5.87
N HIS A 345 0.63 -26.20 -6.41
CA HIS A 345 0.10 -26.82 -7.64
C HIS A 345 0.73 -26.23 -8.90
N PHE A 346 0.46 -24.94 -9.20
CA PHE A 346 0.94 -24.33 -10.44
C PHE A 346 2.37 -23.82 -10.34
N LYS A 347 2.83 -23.44 -9.15
CA LYS A 347 4.11 -22.77 -8.91
C LYS A 347 4.27 -21.55 -9.83
N ARG A 348 3.21 -20.76 -9.91
CA ARG A 348 3.08 -19.51 -10.71
C ARG A 348 2.00 -18.64 -10.08
N PRO A 349 2.01 -17.32 -10.32
CA PRO A 349 0.83 -16.51 -10.04
C PRO A 349 -0.38 -17.02 -10.80
N VAL A 350 -1.56 -16.91 -10.20
CA VAL A 350 -2.82 -17.42 -10.78
C VAL A 350 -3.84 -16.31 -10.85
N ILE A 351 -4.54 -16.19 -11.97
CA ILE A 351 -5.75 -15.39 -12.11
C ILE A 351 -6.93 -16.35 -12.09
N LEU A 352 -7.68 -16.34 -11.00
CA LEU A 352 -8.86 -17.19 -10.83
C LEU A 352 -10.09 -16.44 -11.29
N ILE A 353 -10.90 -17.04 -12.16
CA ILE A 353 -12.01 -16.39 -12.85
C ILE A 353 -13.32 -17.19 -12.77
N ASN A 354 -14.44 -16.53 -13.13
CA ASN A 354 -15.76 -17.15 -13.24
C ASN A 354 -16.24 -17.75 -11.91
N TYR A 355 -16.29 -16.91 -10.90
CA TYR A 355 -16.76 -17.27 -9.56
C TYR A 355 -18.29 -17.48 -9.50
N PRO A 356 -18.81 -18.25 -8.54
CA PRO A 356 -20.22 -18.30 -8.23
C PRO A 356 -20.80 -16.92 -7.96
N LYS A 357 -21.97 -16.61 -8.54
CA LYS A 357 -22.60 -15.29 -8.42
C LYS A 357 -22.99 -14.94 -6.98
N GLU A 358 -23.27 -15.95 -6.16
CA GLU A 358 -23.75 -15.79 -4.78
C GLU A 358 -22.70 -15.18 -3.84
N ILE A 359 -21.43 -15.34 -4.18
CA ILE A 359 -20.30 -14.84 -3.36
C ILE A 359 -19.62 -13.60 -3.94
N LYS A 360 -20.20 -13.01 -4.99
CA LYS A 360 -19.61 -11.84 -5.68
C LYS A 360 -20.63 -10.69 -5.78
N ALA A 361 -20.12 -9.47 -5.96
CA ALA A 361 -20.87 -8.23 -5.93
C ALA A 361 -21.90 -8.10 -7.08
N PHE A 362 -22.87 -7.21 -6.88
CA PHE A 362 -24.04 -7.01 -7.74
C PHE A 362 -23.70 -6.51 -9.15
N TYR A 363 -22.64 -5.77 -9.30
CA TYR A 363 -22.23 -5.09 -10.54
C TYR A 363 -21.49 -6.00 -11.53
N MET A 364 -21.14 -7.21 -11.13
CA MET A 364 -20.38 -8.12 -11.97
C MET A 364 -21.25 -8.78 -13.03
N LYS A 365 -20.76 -8.82 -14.27
CA LYS A 365 -21.46 -9.39 -15.40
C LYS A 365 -21.66 -10.89 -15.22
N GLN A 366 -22.91 -11.37 -15.35
CA GLN A 366 -23.22 -12.79 -15.29
C GLN A 366 -22.80 -13.51 -16.58
N ASN A 367 -22.32 -14.73 -16.44
CA ASN A 367 -22.10 -15.66 -17.55
C ASN A 367 -23.42 -16.24 -18.05
N GLU A 368 -23.40 -16.82 -19.25
CA GLU A 368 -24.60 -17.42 -19.87
C GLU A 368 -25.13 -18.64 -19.11
N ASP A 369 -24.31 -19.25 -18.24
CA ASP A 369 -24.71 -20.39 -17.38
C ASP A 369 -25.70 -19.99 -16.27
N GLY A 370 -25.87 -18.68 -16.02
CA GLY A 370 -26.72 -18.12 -14.97
C GLY A 370 -26.26 -18.39 -13.54
N LYS A 371 -25.10 -19.02 -13.35
CA LYS A 371 -24.57 -19.45 -12.05
C LYS A 371 -23.28 -18.71 -11.68
N THR A 372 -22.50 -18.31 -12.66
CA THR A 372 -21.22 -17.66 -12.45
C THR A 372 -21.19 -16.22 -12.96
N VAL A 373 -20.20 -15.44 -12.49
CA VAL A 373 -19.96 -14.07 -12.93
C VAL A 373 -18.54 -13.92 -13.45
N ARG A 374 -18.31 -12.97 -14.35
CA ARG A 374 -17.03 -12.64 -14.95
C ARG A 374 -16.13 -11.88 -13.97
N ALA A 375 -15.93 -12.46 -12.80
CA ALA A 375 -14.99 -11.97 -11.79
C ALA A 375 -13.58 -12.49 -12.07
N MET A 376 -12.58 -11.78 -11.58
CA MET A 376 -11.20 -12.25 -11.51
C MET A 376 -10.57 -11.87 -10.18
N ASP A 377 -9.78 -12.79 -9.60
CA ASP A 377 -8.90 -12.51 -8.48
C ASP A 377 -7.47 -12.92 -8.87
N VAL A 378 -6.51 -12.02 -8.74
CA VAL A 378 -5.10 -12.30 -8.98
C VAL A 378 -4.46 -12.76 -7.69
N LEU A 379 -3.94 -13.98 -7.71
CA LEU A 379 -3.38 -14.66 -6.55
C LEU A 379 -1.84 -14.68 -6.62
N PHE A 380 -1.20 -14.21 -5.57
CA PHE A 380 0.26 -14.15 -5.44
C PHE A 380 0.76 -15.06 -4.31
N PRO A 381 2.03 -15.53 -4.40
CA PRO A 381 2.65 -16.31 -3.31
C PRO A 381 2.69 -15.48 -2.02
N GLN A 382 2.46 -16.13 -0.88
CA GLN A 382 2.43 -15.59 0.49
C GLN A 382 1.31 -14.57 0.78
N ILE A 383 0.80 -13.88 -0.24
CA ILE A 383 -0.25 -12.86 -0.10
C ILE A 383 -1.66 -13.46 -0.29
N GLY A 384 -1.82 -14.38 -1.27
CA GLY A 384 -3.13 -14.77 -1.77
C GLY A 384 -3.65 -13.70 -2.75
N GLU A 385 -4.92 -13.35 -2.67
CA GLU A 385 -5.51 -12.31 -3.51
C GLU A 385 -4.79 -10.95 -3.32
N ILE A 386 -4.27 -10.41 -4.43
CA ILE A 386 -3.64 -9.07 -4.49
C ILE A 386 -4.48 -8.08 -5.29
N ILE A 387 -5.21 -8.54 -6.29
CA ILE A 387 -6.17 -7.79 -7.10
C ILE A 387 -7.49 -8.56 -7.12
N GLY A 388 -8.61 -7.86 -6.97
CA GLY A 388 -9.93 -8.33 -7.29
C GLY A 388 -10.57 -7.45 -8.37
N GLY A 389 -11.20 -8.05 -9.39
CA GLY A 389 -11.76 -7.32 -10.52
C GLY A 389 -12.90 -8.06 -11.20
N SER A 390 -13.48 -7.43 -12.24
CA SER A 390 -14.51 -8.08 -13.05
C SER A 390 -14.82 -7.31 -14.34
N GLU A 391 -15.39 -7.99 -15.30
CA GLU A 391 -16.22 -7.34 -16.30
C GLU A 391 -17.52 -6.87 -15.64
N ARG A 392 -17.93 -5.63 -15.92
CA ARG A 392 -19.09 -4.97 -15.30
C ARG A 392 -20.37 -5.30 -16.09
N GLU A 393 -21.53 -5.40 -15.41
CA GLU A 393 -22.81 -5.58 -16.10
C GLU A 393 -23.20 -4.29 -16.83
N ALA A 394 -23.23 -4.37 -18.15
CA ALA A 394 -23.57 -3.26 -19.03
C ALA A 394 -25.05 -3.18 -19.41
N ASP A 395 -25.80 -4.26 -19.20
CA ASP A 395 -27.23 -4.31 -19.47
C ASP A 395 -28.04 -3.77 -18.29
N PHE A 396 -28.89 -2.73 -18.56
CA PHE A 396 -29.69 -2.10 -17.55
C PHE A 396 -30.71 -3.07 -16.89
N GLY A 397 -31.33 -3.94 -17.67
CA GLY A 397 -32.35 -4.87 -17.15
C GLY A 397 -31.72 -5.94 -16.24
N LYS A 398 -30.60 -6.50 -16.67
CA LYS A 398 -29.85 -7.50 -15.89
C LYS A 398 -29.30 -6.91 -14.59
N LEU A 399 -28.71 -5.71 -14.65
CA LEU A 399 -28.19 -5.03 -13.46
C LEU A 399 -29.31 -4.72 -12.45
N CYS A 400 -30.45 -4.19 -12.92
CA CYS A 400 -31.60 -3.96 -12.07
C CYS A 400 -32.13 -5.26 -11.43
N ALA A 401 -32.25 -6.34 -12.20
CA ALA A 401 -32.68 -7.62 -11.67
C ALA A 401 -31.74 -8.15 -10.57
N ARG A 402 -30.44 -7.95 -10.75
CA ARG A 402 -29.45 -8.37 -9.74
C ARG A 402 -29.51 -7.53 -8.46
N VAL A 403 -29.72 -6.21 -8.59
CA VAL A 403 -29.94 -5.31 -7.44
C VAL A 403 -31.18 -5.74 -6.64
N ASP A 404 -32.27 -6.09 -7.31
CA ASP A 404 -33.48 -6.59 -6.67
C ASP A 404 -33.30 -7.96 -6.01
N GLU A 405 -32.60 -8.90 -6.70
CA GLU A 405 -32.28 -10.24 -6.17
C GLU A 405 -31.53 -10.15 -4.83
N LEU A 406 -30.63 -9.16 -4.69
CA LEU A 406 -29.86 -8.93 -3.47
C LEU A 406 -30.58 -8.05 -2.44
N GLY A 407 -31.81 -7.61 -2.71
CA GLY A 407 -32.59 -6.75 -1.82
C GLY A 407 -32.02 -5.33 -1.66
N MET A 408 -31.18 -4.89 -2.59
CA MET A 408 -30.58 -3.55 -2.56
C MET A 408 -31.54 -2.49 -3.08
N SER A 409 -31.32 -1.23 -2.67
CA SER A 409 -32.18 -0.10 -3.03
C SER A 409 -31.84 0.50 -4.39
N ARG A 410 -32.68 0.30 -5.40
CA ARG A 410 -32.55 1.01 -6.68
C ARG A 410 -32.57 2.53 -6.52
N LYS A 411 -33.27 3.04 -5.51
CA LYS A 411 -33.36 4.48 -5.24
C LYS A 411 -32.04 5.08 -4.80
N GLU A 412 -31.22 4.33 -4.09
CA GLU A 412 -29.87 4.76 -3.66
C GLU A 412 -28.84 4.66 -4.79
N LEU A 413 -29.05 3.71 -5.70
CA LEU A 413 -28.18 3.45 -6.85
C LEU A 413 -28.69 4.06 -8.16
N TRP A 414 -29.73 4.92 -8.14
CA TRP A 414 -30.39 5.42 -9.33
C TRP A 414 -29.43 5.99 -10.38
N TRP A 415 -28.50 6.80 -9.96
CA TRP A 415 -27.50 7.47 -10.80
C TRP A 415 -26.54 6.48 -11.47
N TYR A 416 -26.15 5.43 -10.77
CA TYR A 416 -25.30 4.35 -11.29
C TYR A 416 -26.08 3.50 -12.30
N LEU A 417 -27.33 3.13 -12.00
CA LEU A 417 -28.18 2.39 -12.91
C LEU A 417 -28.50 3.18 -14.19
N ASP A 418 -28.69 4.48 -14.09
CA ASP A 418 -28.98 5.34 -15.25
C ASP A 418 -27.85 5.37 -16.28
N THR A 419 -26.60 5.16 -15.91
CA THR A 419 -25.50 5.08 -16.87
C THR A 419 -25.66 3.92 -17.85
N ARG A 420 -26.39 2.86 -17.46
CA ARG A 420 -26.71 1.74 -18.37
C ARG A 420 -27.83 2.03 -19.32
N ARG A 421 -28.59 3.10 -19.10
CA ARG A 421 -29.68 3.56 -20.00
C ARG A 421 -29.17 4.47 -21.10
N TRP A 422 -28.05 5.14 -20.91
CA TRP A 422 -27.56 6.23 -21.75
C TRP A 422 -26.22 5.92 -22.41
N GLY A 423 -26.25 5.03 -23.42
CA GLY A 423 -25.05 4.69 -24.18
C GLY A 423 -24.05 3.83 -23.38
N SER A 424 -24.55 2.83 -22.69
CA SER A 424 -23.74 1.83 -22.01
C SER A 424 -22.80 1.10 -22.98
N ALA A 425 -21.63 0.71 -22.47
CA ALA A 425 -20.64 -0.05 -23.23
C ALA A 425 -20.12 -1.22 -22.36
N PRO A 426 -19.59 -2.29 -22.94
CA PRO A 426 -18.76 -3.24 -22.20
C PRO A 426 -17.65 -2.50 -21.49
N HIS A 427 -17.41 -2.80 -20.22
CA HIS A 427 -16.34 -2.21 -19.43
C HIS A 427 -15.93 -3.14 -18.32
N SER A 428 -14.70 -3.00 -17.89
CA SER A 428 -14.06 -3.84 -16.87
C SER A 428 -13.21 -2.99 -15.96
N GLY A 429 -12.86 -3.52 -14.82
CA GLY A 429 -11.95 -2.87 -13.90
C GLY A 429 -11.58 -3.76 -12.73
N PHE A 430 -10.58 -3.33 -11.98
CA PHE A 430 -10.11 -4.04 -10.81
C PHE A 430 -9.67 -3.11 -9.68
N GLY A 431 -9.57 -3.66 -8.48
CA GLY A 431 -9.02 -2.98 -7.31
C GLY A 431 -7.71 -3.63 -6.84
N LEU A 432 -6.67 -2.83 -6.68
CA LEU A 432 -5.41 -3.20 -6.03
C LEU A 432 -5.27 -2.45 -4.71
N GLY A 433 -5.22 -3.19 -3.59
CA GLY A 433 -4.89 -2.60 -2.30
C GLY A 433 -3.41 -2.17 -2.25
N PHE A 434 -3.14 -0.88 -2.06
CA PHE A 434 -1.77 -0.35 -2.08
C PHE A 434 -0.91 -0.94 -0.96
N GLU A 435 -1.44 -1.05 0.25
CA GLU A 435 -0.74 -1.64 1.38
C GLU A 435 -0.48 -3.14 1.17
N ARG A 436 -1.39 -3.86 0.48
CA ARG A 436 -1.19 -5.27 0.14
C ARG A 436 -0.06 -5.45 -0.88
N LEU A 437 0.03 -4.57 -1.88
CA LEU A 437 1.18 -4.49 -2.78
C LEU A 437 2.48 -4.24 -2.00
N LEU A 438 2.46 -3.31 -1.06
CA LEU A 438 3.64 -2.98 -0.26
C LEU A 438 4.08 -4.12 0.65
N LEU A 439 3.15 -4.89 1.24
CA LEU A 439 3.51 -6.14 1.94
C LEU A 439 4.30 -7.08 1.05
N PHE A 440 3.83 -7.27 -0.19
CA PHE A 440 4.50 -8.14 -1.16
C PHE A 440 5.88 -7.62 -1.55
N VAL A 441 5.99 -6.34 -1.88
CA VAL A 441 7.24 -5.71 -2.37
C VAL A 441 8.27 -5.52 -1.26
N THR A 442 7.85 -5.33 -0.01
CA THR A 442 8.78 -5.10 1.11
C THR A 442 9.11 -6.35 1.92
N GLY A 443 8.32 -7.41 1.79
CA GLY A 443 8.45 -8.60 2.62
C GLY A 443 8.02 -8.40 4.08
N MET A 444 7.31 -7.31 4.39
CA MET A 444 6.77 -7.10 5.74
C MET A 444 5.59 -8.02 6.02
N GLY A 445 5.51 -8.54 7.24
CA GLY A 445 4.49 -9.51 7.63
C GLY A 445 3.18 -8.91 8.16
N ASN A 446 3.09 -7.59 8.35
CA ASN A 446 1.91 -6.94 8.91
C ASN A 446 1.63 -5.62 8.20
N ILE A 447 0.39 -5.46 7.76
CA ILE A 447 -0.07 -4.28 6.99
C ILE A 447 0.10 -2.95 7.75
N ARG A 448 0.10 -2.98 9.10
CA ARG A 448 0.36 -1.81 9.94
C ARG A 448 1.77 -1.26 9.80
N ASP A 449 2.68 -2.05 9.22
CA ASP A 449 4.09 -1.69 9.08
C ASP A 449 4.45 -1.14 7.69
N VAL A 450 3.47 -1.06 6.79
CA VAL A 450 3.65 -0.49 5.44
C VAL A 450 2.86 0.80 5.19
N ILE A 451 2.13 1.28 6.19
CA ILE A 451 1.44 2.57 6.19
C ILE A 451 2.06 3.48 7.28
N PRO A 452 2.19 4.81 7.07
CA PRO A 452 2.81 5.69 8.05
C PRO A 452 2.17 5.66 9.43
N PHE A 453 0.84 5.82 9.50
CA PHE A 453 0.04 5.88 10.72
C PHE A 453 -1.18 4.96 10.58
N PRO A 454 -1.11 3.71 11.04
CA PRO A 454 -2.18 2.73 10.85
C PRO A 454 -3.44 3.10 11.64
N ARG A 455 -4.62 2.90 11.02
CA ARG A 455 -5.92 2.98 11.66
C ARG A 455 -6.47 1.57 11.83
N THR A 456 -6.72 1.19 13.07
CA THR A 456 -7.22 -0.15 13.42
C THR A 456 -8.22 -0.06 14.56
N PRO A 457 -9.01 -1.11 14.85
CA PRO A 457 -9.89 -1.09 16.02
C PRO A 457 -9.13 -0.65 17.28
N LYS A 458 -9.69 0.31 18.01
CA LYS A 458 -9.16 0.92 19.24
C LYS A 458 -7.84 1.69 19.08
N ASN A 459 -7.41 2.00 17.85
CA ASN A 459 -6.19 2.78 17.61
C ASN A 459 -6.40 3.80 16.49
N ALA A 460 -6.35 5.08 16.87
CA ALA A 460 -6.36 6.25 15.99
C ALA A 460 -5.36 7.33 16.46
N GLU A 461 -4.32 6.90 17.19
CA GLU A 461 -3.25 7.79 17.64
C GLU A 461 -2.41 8.32 16.46
N PHE A 462 -1.98 9.58 16.58
CA PHE A 462 -1.22 10.37 15.59
C PHE A 462 -2.12 10.89 14.45
#